data_5e3090a4ef72395a50ea873ce13f6a67
#
_entry.id   5e3090a4ef72395a50ea873ce13f6a67
#
_cell.length_a   1.000
_cell.length_b   1.000
_cell.length_c   1.000
_cell.angle_alpha   90.00
_cell.angle_beta   90.00
_cell.angle_gamma   90.00
#
_symmetry.space_group_name_H-M   'P 1'
#
loop_
_entity.id
_entity.type
_entity.pdbx_description
1 polymer ?
#
loop_
_entity_poly.entity_id
_entity_poly.type
_entity_poly.pdbx_seq_one_letter_code
_entity_poly.pdbx_strand_id
1 'polypeptide(L)'
;MVTALLMALAPFAQARPRQRTRTATTPTAGSLTPSGERTFTHSGTYTGTGPSGRSGSGTYSGQGSRQFIPGQGVEGDYSGQVTTQQGQTWNLNHQHTTTHTHEGWQRQGSTTLQNAEGKTVGSSSSLIEGQAGQGWQRSGQFNNARGQTYTTESSSTPTGPGHWQRETRVFNAQGDLLGGSDTDVQYRFVPGQGWVKTVEGNTLKGQPIRRTTTVGPNP
;
A
#
# COMPACT_ATOMS: atom_id res chain seq x y z
N MET A 1 0.61 -18.11 -8.77
CA MET A 1 -0.45 -17.13 -9.06
C MET A 1 -0.83 -16.28 -7.84
N VAL A 2 -0.96 -16.86 -6.65
CA VAL A 2 -1.25 -16.15 -5.38
C VAL A 2 -0.21 -15.07 -5.04
N THR A 3 1.05 -15.31 -5.35
CA THR A 3 2.16 -14.39 -5.11
C THR A 3 1.99 -13.03 -5.82
N ALA A 4 1.31 -12.98 -6.96
CA ALA A 4 1.10 -11.74 -7.71
C ALA A 4 0.02 -10.84 -7.09
N LEU A 5 -0.94 -11.41 -6.38
CA LEU A 5 -2.03 -10.67 -5.74
C LEU A 5 -1.59 -10.09 -4.39
N LEU A 6 -0.84 -10.84 -3.58
CA LEU A 6 -0.21 -10.34 -2.36
C LEU A 6 0.76 -9.18 -2.64
N MET A 7 1.47 -9.24 -3.77
CA MET A 7 2.32 -8.15 -4.25
C MET A 7 1.52 -6.93 -4.75
N ALA A 8 0.23 -7.09 -5.05
CA ALA A 8 -0.65 -5.97 -5.38
C ALA A 8 -1.07 -5.18 -4.14
N LEU A 9 -1.09 -5.83 -3.00
CA LEU A 9 -1.52 -5.27 -1.71
C LEU A 9 -0.32 -4.84 -0.84
N ALA A 10 0.85 -5.44 -1.02
CA ALA A 10 2.09 -4.93 -0.45
C ALA A 10 2.58 -3.75 -1.31
N PRO A 11 2.57 -2.52 -0.82
CA PRO A 11 2.90 -1.37 -1.67
C PRO A 11 4.34 -1.38 -2.23
N PHE A 12 5.23 -2.30 -1.81
CA PHE A 12 6.65 -2.09 -2.04
C PHE A 12 7.56 -3.32 -2.13
N ALA A 13 7.19 -4.39 -2.74
CA ALA A 13 8.20 -5.40 -3.00
C ALA A 13 8.08 -5.94 -4.41
N GLN A 14 8.52 -5.20 -5.40
CA GLN A 14 9.18 -5.74 -6.58
C GLN A 14 9.46 -4.67 -7.65
N ALA A 15 10.72 -4.58 -7.99
CA ALA A 15 11.27 -3.83 -9.07
C ALA A 15 11.14 -4.60 -10.40
N ARG A 16 10.12 -4.27 -11.13
CA ARG A 16 10.08 -4.25 -12.59
C ARG A 16 9.12 -3.17 -13.03
N PRO A 17 9.35 -2.44 -14.13
CA PRO A 17 8.41 -1.42 -14.58
C PRO A 17 7.06 -2.08 -14.86
N ARG A 18 6.10 -1.83 -14.01
CA ARG A 18 4.73 -2.29 -14.15
C ARG A 18 3.90 -1.13 -14.65
N GLN A 19 3.42 -1.20 -15.86
CA GLN A 19 2.26 -0.40 -16.24
C GLN A 19 1.06 -0.96 -15.48
N ARG A 20 0.59 -0.23 -14.48
CA ARG A 20 -0.70 -0.45 -13.82
C ARG A 20 -1.62 0.68 -14.24
N THR A 21 -2.60 0.38 -15.03
CA THR A 21 -3.74 1.27 -15.21
C THR A 21 -4.78 0.90 -14.15
N ARG A 22 -5.05 1.79 -13.22
CA ARG A 22 -6.20 1.69 -12.31
C ARG A 22 -7.21 2.71 -12.79
N THR A 23 -8.34 2.22 -13.24
CA THR A 23 -9.54 3.06 -13.34
C THR A 23 -10.26 2.91 -11.99
N ALA A 24 -10.01 3.84 -11.08
CA ALA A 24 -10.77 3.93 -9.84
C ALA A 24 -12.02 4.77 -10.12
N THR A 25 -13.18 4.22 -9.85
CA THR A 25 -14.36 5.05 -9.64
C THR A 25 -14.15 5.84 -8.35
N THR A 26 -14.50 7.11 -8.39
CA THR A 26 -14.45 8.04 -7.25
C THR A 26 -15.08 7.37 -6.02
N PRO A 27 -14.45 7.39 -4.84
CA PRO A 27 -15.10 6.92 -3.64
C PRO A 27 -16.41 7.69 -3.45
N THR A 28 -17.51 6.99 -3.33
CA THR A 28 -18.79 7.60 -2.97
C THR A 28 -18.59 8.25 -1.59
N ALA A 29 -18.91 9.52 -1.48
CA ALA A 29 -18.75 10.28 -0.25
C ALA A 29 -19.40 9.53 0.92
N GLY A 30 -18.58 9.17 1.92
CA GLY A 30 -19.05 8.41 3.07
C GLY A 30 -19.92 9.28 3.97
N SER A 31 -20.88 8.64 4.61
CA SER A 31 -21.73 9.24 5.64
C SER A 31 -20.90 9.47 6.91
N LEU A 32 -21.06 10.65 7.53
CA LEU A 32 -20.59 10.91 8.90
C LEU A 32 -21.67 10.43 9.85
N THR A 33 -21.31 9.53 10.74
CA THR A 33 -22.19 9.16 11.86
C THR A 33 -22.07 10.16 13.01
N PRO A 34 -23.05 10.26 13.92
CA PRO A 34 -22.95 11.09 15.12
C PRO A 34 -21.75 10.76 16.01
N SER A 35 -21.21 9.55 15.91
CA SER A 35 -20.01 9.10 16.63
C SER A 35 -18.69 9.59 15.99
N GLY A 36 -18.73 10.37 14.90
CA GLY A 36 -17.54 10.80 14.18
C GLY A 36 -16.89 9.72 13.32
N GLU A 37 -17.56 8.60 13.15
CA GLU A 37 -17.12 7.56 12.22
C GLU A 37 -17.43 7.97 10.79
N ARG A 38 -16.47 7.78 9.91
CA ARG A 38 -16.62 7.98 8.47
C ARG A 38 -16.54 6.62 7.77
N THR A 39 -17.62 6.22 7.12
CA THR A 39 -17.64 5.04 6.25
C THR A 39 -17.35 5.42 4.81
N PHE A 40 -16.78 4.52 4.04
CA PHE A 40 -16.54 4.70 2.61
C PHE A 40 -16.64 3.36 1.88
N THR A 41 -17.04 3.42 0.63
CA THR A 41 -17.05 2.27 -0.29
C THR A 41 -16.22 2.61 -1.52
N HIS A 42 -15.57 1.62 -2.10
CA HIS A 42 -14.97 1.77 -3.41
C HIS A 42 -15.04 0.47 -4.20
N SER A 43 -15.11 0.62 -5.51
CA SER A 43 -15.09 -0.50 -6.45
C SER A 43 -14.39 -0.07 -7.73
N GLY A 44 -13.99 -1.01 -8.53
CA GLY A 44 -13.34 -0.72 -9.80
C GLY A 44 -12.77 -1.95 -10.48
N THR A 45 -12.03 -1.71 -11.55
CA THR A 45 -11.30 -2.73 -12.28
C THR A 45 -9.79 -2.53 -12.09
N TYR A 46 -9.06 -3.60 -12.22
CA TYR A 46 -7.60 -3.52 -12.29
C TYR A 46 -7.08 -4.30 -13.48
N THR A 47 -5.99 -3.84 -14.05
CA THR A 47 -5.17 -4.58 -15.01
C THR A 47 -3.71 -4.50 -14.54
N GLY A 48 -2.95 -5.51 -14.79
CA GLY A 48 -1.54 -5.51 -14.41
C GLY A 48 -0.78 -6.63 -15.07
N THR A 49 0.51 -6.42 -15.30
CA THR A 49 1.42 -7.43 -15.81
C THR A 49 2.37 -7.87 -14.70
N GLY A 50 2.42 -9.15 -14.44
CA GLY A 50 3.28 -9.74 -13.42
C GLY A 50 4.76 -9.77 -13.85
N PRO A 51 5.69 -10.14 -12.94
CA PRO A 51 7.13 -10.23 -13.24
C PRO A 51 7.47 -11.24 -14.35
N SER A 52 6.62 -12.24 -14.55
CA SER A 52 6.75 -13.26 -15.60
C SER A 52 6.21 -12.79 -16.96
N GLY A 53 5.83 -11.51 -17.10
CA GLY A 53 5.18 -10.99 -18.32
C GLY A 53 3.71 -11.38 -18.49
N ARG A 54 3.14 -12.18 -17.57
CA ARG A 54 1.72 -12.55 -17.61
C ARG A 54 0.85 -11.39 -17.16
N SER A 55 -0.09 -11.00 -18.00
CA SER A 55 -1.09 -9.99 -17.68
C SER A 55 -2.28 -10.63 -16.94
N GLY A 56 -2.87 -9.89 -16.04
CA GLY A 56 -4.07 -10.27 -15.32
C GLY A 56 -4.99 -9.06 -15.17
N SER A 57 -6.28 -9.31 -15.14
CA SER A 57 -7.29 -8.30 -14.89
C SER A 57 -8.35 -8.86 -13.94
N GLY A 58 -9.18 -7.97 -13.43
CA GLY A 58 -10.27 -8.35 -12.55
C GLY A 58 -10.99 -7.12 -11.99
N THR A 59 -11.88 -7.40 -11.06
CA THR A 59 -12.65 -6.38 -10.35
C THR A 59 -12.26 -6.38 -8.87
N TYR A 60 -12.49 -5.27 -8.22
CA TYR A 60 -12.41 -5.16 -6.77
C TYR A 60 -13.60 -4.35 -6.25
N SER A 61 -14.05 -4.69 -5.06
CA SER A 61 -15.05 -3.94 -4.33
C SER A 61 -14.72 -4.03 -2.84
N GLY A 62 -15.14 -3.03 -2.09
CA GLY A 62 -14.95 -3.07 -0.64
C GLY A 62 -15.51 -1.86 0.06
N GLN A 63 -15.55 -1.98 1.36
CA GLN A 63 -16.02 -0.96 2.28
C GLN A 63 -15.05 -0.83 3.46
N GLY A 64 -15.04 0.31 4.07
CA GLY A 64 -14.25 0.53 5.26
C GLY A 64 -14.80 1.64 6.12
N SER A 65 -14.25 1.76 7.30
CA SER A 65 -14.57 2.83 8.24
C SER A 65 -13.30 3.49 8.78
N ARG A 66 -13.46 4.68 9.28
CA ARG A 66 -12.46 5.41 10.07
C ARG A 66 -13.15 6.14 11.20
N GLN A 67 -12.61 6.01 12.38
CA GLN A 67 -13.09 6.71 13.57
C GLN A 67 -11.93 7.45 14.22
N PHE A 68 -12.16 8.72 14.54
CA PHE A 68 -11.25 9.46 15.41
C PHE A 68 -11.63 9.22 16.88
N ILE A 69 -10.67 8.76 17.68
CA ILE A 69 -10.85 8.51 19.10
C ILE A 69 -10.01 9.56 19.85
N PRO A 70 -10.66 10.52 20.54
CA PRO A 70 -9.95 11.56 21.28
C PRO A 70 -8.91 10.98 22.25
N GLY A 71 -7.68 11.51 22.19
CA GLY A 71 -6.56 11.05 23.01
C GLY A 71 -5.89 9.74 22.57
N GLN A 72 -6.47 9.01 21.62
CA GLN A 72 -5.92 7.74 21.12
C GLN A 72 -5.47 7.80 19.65
N GLY A 73 -6.18 8.60 18.82
CA GLY A 73 -5.83 8.73 17.42
C GLY A 73 -6.94 8.31 16.45
N VAL A 74 -6.57 7.63 15.37
CA VAL A 74 -7.51 7.17 14.34
C VAL A 74 -7.44 5.66 14.20
N GLU A 75 -8.57 5.01 14.35
CA GLU A 75 -8.76 3.61 13.98
C GLU A 75 -9.45 3.51 12.62
N GLY A 76 -9.14 2.46 11.88
CA GLY A 76 -9.80 2.19 10.62
C GLY A 76 -9.74 0.72 10.26
N ASP A 77 -10.79 0.30 9.61
CA ASP A 77 -10.93 -1.03 9.05
C ASP A 77 -11.30 -0.93 7.56
N TYR A 78 -11.04 -2.00 6.87
CA TYR A 78 -11.42 -2.17 5.48
C TYR A 78 -11.64 -3.65 5.20
N SER A 79 -12.76 -3.96 4.60
CA SER A 79 -13.05 -5.28 4.04
C SER A 79 -13.34 -5.16 2.55
N GLY A 80 -12.82 -6.07 1.77
CA GLY A 80 -12.99 -6.01 0.33
C GLY A 80 -12.82 -7.37 -0.33
N GLN A 81 -13.24 -7.41 -1.58
CA GLN A 81 -13.16 -8.58 -2.41
C GLN A 81 -12.48 -8.24 -3.73
N VAL A 82 -11.64 -9.14 -4.18
CA VAL A 82 -10.98 -9.06 -5.49
C VAL A 82 -11.36 -10.30 -6.28
N THR A 83 -11.90 -10.11 -7.47
CA THR A 83 -12.23 -11.22 -8.38
C THR A 83 -11.37 -11.11 -9.62
N THR A 84 -10.63 -12.17 -9.92
CA THR A 84 -9.82 -12.26 -11.14
C THR A 84 -10.67 -12.51 -12.37
N GLN A 85 -10.12 -12.25 -13.56
CA GLN A 85 -10.80 -12.56 -14.83
C GLN A 85 -11.17 -14.05 -14.97
N GLN A 86 -10.51 -14.93 -14.23
CA GLN A 86 -10.79 -16.37 -14.20
C GLN A 86 -11.85 -16.76 -13.16
N GLY A 87 -12.52 -15.77 -12.53
CA GLY A 87 -13.55 -15.98 -11.54
C GLY A 87 -13.03 -16.36 -10.13
N GLN A 88 -11.71 -16.39 -9.92
CA GLN A 88 -11.18 -16.63 -8.59
C GLN A 88 -11.40 -15.41 -7.70
N THR A 89 -11.97 -15.65 -6.54
CA THR A 89 -12.31 -14.62 -5.56
C THR A 89 -11.41 -14.70 -4.34
N TRP A 90 -11.00 -13.53 -3.86
CA TRP A 90 -10.17 -13.33 -2.68
C TRP A 90 -10.81 -12.29 -1.79
N ASN A 91 -10.94 -12.59 -0.50
CA ASN A 91 -11.42 -11.64 0.51
C ASN A 91 -10.23 -11.02 1.21
N LEU A 92 -10.25 -9.71 1.37
CA LEU A 92 -9.22 -8.93 2.04
C LEU A 92 -9.83 -8.24 3.25
N ASN A 93 -9.20 -8.41 4.40
CA ASN A 93 -9.50 -7.65 5.61
C ASN A 93 -8.25 -6.88 6.03
N HIS A 94 -8.41 -5.59 6.30
CA HIS A 94 -7.34 -4.70 6.75
C HIS A 94 -7.82 -3.90 7.95
N GLN A 95 -6.98 -3.82 8.97
CA GLN A 95 -7.21 -2.99 10.15
C GLN A 95 -5.97 -2.14 10.39
N HIS A 96 -6.17 -0.93 10.89
CA HIS A 96 -5.06 -0.09 11.31
C HIS A 96 -5.47 0.86 12.43
N THR A 97 -4.48 1.19 13.25
CA THR A 97 -4.57 2.24 14.28
C THR A 97 -3.45 3.23 14.04
N THR A 98 -3.77 4.51 14.06
CA THR A 98 -2.80 5.60 13.98
C THR A 98 -2.87 6.42 15.25
N THR A 99 -1.78 6.46 16.00
CA THR A 99 -1.64 7.24 17.23
C THR A 99 -0.78 8.45 16.96
N HIS A 100 -1.17 9.61 17.46
CA HIS A 100 -0.40 10.85 17.40
C HIS A 100 0.12 11.20 18.77
N THR A 101 1.40 11.55 18.84
CA THR A 101 2.06 12.10 20.03
C THR A 101 2.61 13.49 19.71
N HIS A 102 3.08 14.22 20.71
CA HIS A 102 3.74 15.51 20.48
C HIS A 102 5.09 15.37 19.73
N GLU A 103 5.70 14.19 19.74
CA GLU A 103 6.96 13.91 19.06
C GLU A 103 6.77 13.40 17.62
N GLY A 104 5.58 12.83 17.31
CA GLY A 104 5.35 12.26 16.01
C GLY A 104 4.05 11.46 15.92
N TRP A 105 4.06 10.44 15.08
CA TRP A 105 2.94 9.55 14.91
C TRP A 105 3.41 8.11 14.67
N GLN A 106 2.57 7.17 15.07
CA GLN A 106 2.77 5.75 14.84
C GLN A 106 1.53 5.16 14.20
N ARG A 107 1.70 4.29 13.23
CA ARG A 107 0.61 3.53 12.62
C ARG A 107 0.93 2.05 12.61
N GLN A 108 0.09 1.27 13.26
CA GLN A 108 0.08 -0.17 13.18
C GLN A 108 -1.01 -0.62 12.22
N GLY A 109 -0.76 -1.68 11.46
CA GLY A 109 -1.76 -2.24 10.58
C GLY A 109 -1.55 -3.72 10.33
N SER A 110 -2.63 -4.42 10.10
CA SER A 110 -2.64 -5.83 9.70
C SER A 110 -3.55 -6.04 8.51
N THR A 111 -3.20 -7.01 7.68
CA THR A 111 -4.00 -7.40 6.52
C THR A 111 -4.06 -8.91 6.44
N THR A 112 -5.24 -9.46 6.21
CA THR A 112 -5.45 -10.88 5.95
C THR A 112 -6.09 -11.05 4.58
N LEU A 113 -5.57 -11.99 3.81
CA LEU A 113 -6.12 -12.40 2.53
C LEU A 113 -6.63 -13.84 2.64
N GLN A 114 -7.88 -14.05 2.26
CA GLN A 114 -8.54 -15.35 2.28
C GLN A 114 -9.00 -15.73 0.88
N ASN A 115 -9.02 -17.03 0.58
CA ASN A 115 -9.66 -17.53 -0.63
C ASN A 115 -11.20 -17.61 -0.47
N ALA A 116 -11.89 -18.06 -1.50
CA ALA A 116 -13.37 -18.18 -1.48
C ALA A 116 -13.89 -19.09 -0.37
N GLU A 117 -13.11 -20.10 0.04
CA GLU A 117 -13.45 -21.04 1.11
C GLU A 117 -13.09 -20.49 2.51
N GLY A 118 -12.67 -19.23 2.63
CA GLY A 118 -12.30 -18.60 3.90
C GLY A 118 -10.92 -18.99 4.44
N LYS A 119 -10.15 -19.80 3.72
CA LYS A 119 -8.79 -20.18 4.12
C LYS A 119 -7.84 -19.00 3.92
N THR A 120 -7.08 -18.65 4.95
CA THR A 120 -6.03 -17.64 4.85
C THR A 120 -4.93 -18.09 3.89
N VAL A 121 -4.67 -17.29 2.88
CA VAL A 121 -3.63 -17.51 1.86
C VAL A 121 -2.52 -16.47 1.91
N GLY A 122 -2.65 -15.53 2.81
CA GLY A 122 -1.62 -14.54 3.08
C GLY A 122 -2.02 -13.62 4.22
N SER A 123 -1.00 -13.12 4.91
CA SER A 123 -1.20 -12.10 5.93
C SER A 123 -0.03 -11.13 5.95
N SER A 124 -0.25 -9.93 6.43
CA SER A 124 0.82 -8.98 6.69
C SER A 124 0.52 -8.15 7.93
N SER A 125 1.57 -7.73 8.60
CA SER A 125 1.54 -6.71 9.63
C SER A 125 2.58 -5.65 9.34
N SER A 126 2.36 -4.44 9.80
CA SER A 126 3.35 -3.37 9.67
C SER A 126 3.22 -2.35 10.79
N LEU A 127 4.36 -1.80 11.15
CA LEU A 127 4.51 -0.64 12.01
C LEU A 127 5.15 0.47 11.19
N ILE A 128 4.58 1.65 11.22
CA ILE A 128 5.14 2.86 10.61
C ILE A 128 5.27 3.89 11.72
N GLU A 129 6.43 4.47 11.84
CA GLU A 129 6.73 5.54 12.79
C GLU A 129 7.24 6.74 12.02
N GLY A 130 6.72 7.90 12.32
CA GLY A 130 7.07 9.13 11.64
C GLY A 130 7.18 10.30 12.60
N GLN A 131 8.08 11.21 12.26
CA GLN A 131 8.30 12.45 12.99
C GLN A 131 8.25 13.63 12.02
N ALA A 132 7.60 14.70 12.45
CA ALA A 132 7.47 15.89 11.62
C ALA A 132 8.85 16.41 11.18
N GLY A 133 9.03 16.62 9.89
CA GLY A 133 10.30 17.11 9.31
C GLY A 133 11.42 16.09 9.20
N GLN A 134 11.34 14.92 9.83
CA GLN A 134 12.39 13.90 9.80
C GLN A 134 12.05 12.71 8.89
N GLY A 135 10.77 12.57 8.51
CA GLY A 135 10.33 11.48 7.67
C GLY A 135 9.66 10.35 8.44
N TRP A 136 9.77 9.12 7.92
CA TRP A 136 9.17 7.95 8.55
C TRP A 136 10.01 6.70 8.31
N GLN A 137 9.86 5.74 9.21
CA GLN A 137 10.37 4.38 9.10
C GLN A 137 9.20 3.41 9.12
N ARG A 138 9.33 2.30 8.43
CA ARG A 138 8.37 1.22 8.41
C ARG A 138 9.09 -0.11 8.57
N SER A 139 8.63 -0.92 9.50
CA SER A 139 8.89 -2.34 9.57
C SER A 139 7.62 -3.11 9.23
N GLY A 140 7.75 -4.27 8.62
CA GLY A 140 6.61 -5.09 8.27
C GLY A 140 7.00 -6.55 8.05
N GLN A 141 6.02 -7.41 8.23
CA GLN A 141 6.14 -8.83 7.98
C GLN A 141 4.99 -9.28 7.08
N PHE A 142 5.25 -10.17 6.15
CA PHE A 142 4.20 -10.82 5.41
C PHE A 142 4.44 -12.34 5.28
N ASN A 143 3.35 -13.09 5.31
CA ASN A 143 3.34 -14.52 5.14
C ASN A 143 2.60 -14.85 3.84
N ASN A 144 3.17 -15.73 3.03
CA ASN A 144 2.51 -16.18 1.81
C ASN A 144 1.68 -17.46 2.05
N ALA A 145 0.97 -17.91 1.02
CA ALA A 145 0.13 -19.12 1.07
C ALA A 145 0.90 -20.42 1.36
N ARG A 146 2.23 -20.41 1.26
CA ARG A 146 3.11 -21.54 1.57
C ARG A 146 3.66 -21.49 2.99
N GLY A 147 3.22 -20.52 3.81
CA GLY A 147 3.72 -20.32 5.17
C GLY A 147 5.12 -19.68 5.23
N GLN A 148 5.66 -19.23 4.10
CA GLN A 148 6.95 -18.55 4.09
C GLN A 148 6.78 -17.11 4.60
N THR A 149 7.64 -16.72 5.51
CA THR A 149 7.68 -15.40 6.11
C THR A 149 8.75 -14.54 5.45
N TYR A 150 8.41 -13.27 5.26
CA TYR A 150 9.31 -12.25 4.76
C TYR A 150 9.20 -11.01 5.64
N THR A 151 10.32 -10.35 5.86
CA THR A 151 10.37 -9.07 6.56
C THR A 151 10.64 -7.94 5.57
N THR A 152 10.03 -6.80 5.78
CA THR A 152 10.26 -5.60 4.98
C THR A 152 10.64 -4.45 5.89
N GLU A 153 11.66 -3.69 5.49
CA GLU A 153 12.06 -2.45 6.12
C GLU A 153 12.04 -1.35 5.07
N SER A 154 11.54 -0.19 5.44
CA SER A 154 11.53 0.97 4.56
C SER A 154 11.72 2.24 5.37
N SER A 155 12.42 3.19 4.80
CA SER A 155 12.53 4.55 5.33
C SER A 155 12.19 5.57 4.26
N SER A 156 11.78 6.76 4.69
CA SER A 156 11.58 7.90 3.80
C SER A 156 12.03 9.16 4.52
N THR A 157 13.09 9.78 4.03
CA THR A 157 13.71 10.95 4.62
C THR A 157 13.52 12.15 3.69
N PRO A 158 13.06 13.31 4.18
CA PRO A 158 12.97 14.52 3.38
C PRO A 158 14.37 15.03 3.02
N THR A 159 14.57 15.38 1.76
CA THR A 159 15.82 15.95 1.24
C THR A 159 15.66 17.39 0.78
N GLY A 160 14.44 17.90 0.78
CA GLY A 160 14.07 19.26 0.41
C GLY A 160 12.56 19.43 0.27
N PRO A 161 12.08 20.64 -0.02
CA PRO A 161 10.66 20.88 -0.22
C PRO A 161 10.08 20.00 -1.33
N GLY A 162 9.16 19.10 -0.97
CA GLY A 162 8.54 18.17 -1.91
C GLY A 162 9.45 17.03 -2.39
N HIS A 163 10.66 16.88 -1.83
CA HIS A 163 11.63 15.86 -2.19
C HIS A 163 11.91 14.92 -1.02
N TRP A 164 11.96 13.61 -1.32
CA TRP A 164 12.16 12.55 -0.35
C TRP A 164 13.05 11.47 -0.92
N GLN A 165 14.00 11.00 -0.13
CA GLN A 165 14.72 9.77 -0.41
C GLN A 165 14.03 8.62 0.30
N ARG A 166 13.82 7.52 -0.41
CA ARG A 166 13.20 6.31 0.12
C ARG A 166 14.06 5.10 -0.11
N GLU A 167 14.26 4.35 0.94
CA GLU A 167 14.90 3.04 0.90
C GLU A 167 13.88 1.94 1.22
N THR A 168 14.04 0.77 0.61
CA THR A 168 13.24 -0.41 0.90
C THR A 168 14.13 -1.63 0.86
N ARG A 169 13.99 -2.52 1.83
CA ARG A 169 14.72 -3.79 1.95
C ARG A 169 13.72 -4.90 2.22
N VAL A 170 13.97 -6.09 1.66
CA VAL A 170 13.15 -7.28 1.82
C VAL A 170 14.05 -8.44 2.20
N PHE A 171 13.72 -9.11 3.29
CA PHE A 171 14.49 -10.22 3.84
C PHE A 171 13.65 -11.50 3.87
N ASN A 172 14.30 -12.66 3.82
CA ASN A 172 13.67 -13.94 4.13
C ASN A 172 13.58 -14.16 5.65
N ALA A 173 13.05 -15.32 6.06
CA ALA A 173 12.91 -15.68 7.47
C ALA A 173 14.28 -15.87 8.19
N GLN A 174 15.35 -16.10 7.45
CA GLN A 174 16.72 -16.23 7.96
C GLN A 174 17.43 -14.89 8.10
N GLY A 175 16.81 -13.80 7.64
CA GLY A 175 17.41 -12.46 7.63
C GLY A 175 18.25 -12.17 6.40
N ASP A 176 18.28 -13.06 5.40
CA ASP A 176 19.02 -12.80 4.16
C ASP A 176 18.30 -11.76 3.30
N LEU A 177 19.06 -10.81 2.76
CA LEU A 177 18.55 -9.77 1.88
C LEU A 177 18.17 -10.35 0.51
N LEU A 178 16.89 -10.35 0.20
CA LEU A 178 16.36 -10.84 -1.08
C LEU A 178 16.27 -9.77 -2.16
N GLY A 179 16.15 -8.51 -1.76
CA GLY A 179 16.00 -7.40 -2.68
C GLY A 179 15.55 -6.11 -1.99
N GLY A 180 15.36 -5.10 -2.80
CA GLY A 180 14.95 -3.77 -2.33
C GLY A 180 15.12 -2.74 -3.40
N SER A 181 15.01 -1.47 -3.01
CA SER A 181 15.19 -0.34 -3.92
C SER A 181 15.59 0.91 -3.15
N ASP A 182 16.31 1.79 -3.84
CA ASP A 182 16.63 3.13 -3.42
C ASP A 182 16.04 4.09 -4.45
N THR A 183 15.19 5.01 -3.99
CA THR A 183 14.40 5.88 -4.88
C THR A 183 14.30 7.29 -4.33
N ASP A 184 14.29 8.25 -5.25
CA ASP A 184 13.92 9.62 -5.02
C ASP A 184 12.44 9.83 -5.34
N VAL A 185 11.72 10.49 -4.47
CA VAL A 185 10.31 10.80 -4.60
C VAL A 185 10.14 12.30 -4.62
N GLN A 186 9.56 12.81 -5.70
CA GLN A 186 9.28 14.22 -5.86
C GLN A 186 7.78 14.47 -5.98
N TYR A 187 7.29 15.47 -5.26
CA TYR A 187 5.95 16.02 -5.41
C TYR A 187 6.05 17.44 -5.94
N ARG A 188 5.33 17.73 -7.01
CA ARG A 188 5.21 19.08 -7.54
C ARG A 188 3.77 19.37 -7.94
N PHE A 189 3.33 20.59 -7.74
CA PHE A 189 2.06 21.04 -8.27
C PHE A 189 2.25 21.50 -9.73
N VAL A 190 1.39 20.99 -10.62
CA VAL A 190 1.37 21.38 -12.04
C VAL A 190 0.02 22.02 -12.32
N PRO A 191 -0.02 23.31 -12.68
CA PRO A 191 -1.27 23.98 -13.04
C PRO A 191 -2.04 23.20 -14.11
N GLY A 192 -3.33 23.00 -13.89
CA GLY A 192 -4.20 22.22 -14.79
C GLY A 192 -4.10 20.69 -14.65
N GLN A 193 -3.10 20.17 -13.95
CA GLN A 193 -2.95 18.72 -13.72
C GLN A 193 -3.05 18.33 -12.24
N GLY A 194 -2.87 19.28 -11.31
CA GLY A 194 -2.83 19.03 -9.88
C GLY A 194 -1.44 18.59 -9.39
N TRP A 195 -1.40 17.81 -8.33
CA TRP A 195 -0.15 17.30 -7.79
C TRP A 195 0.38 16.13 -8.61
N VAL A 196 1.63 16.25 -9.04
CA VAL A 196 2.36 15.19 -9.76
C VAL A 196 3.41 14.60 -8.82
N LYS A 197 3.35 13.30 -8.63
CA LYS A 197 4.33 12.51 -7.90
C LYS A 197 5.22 11.77 -8.88
N THR A 198 6.52 11.99 -8.81
CA THR A 198 7.53 11.23 -9.56
C THR A 198 8.34 10.37 -8.60
N VAL A 199 8.62 9.14 -8.96
CA VAL A 199 9.48 8.20 -8.24
C VAL A 199 10.53 7.72 -9.23
N GLU A 200 11.79 7.95 -8.93
CA GLU A 200 12.93 7.54 -9.76
C GLU A 200 14.00 6.88 -8.88
N GLY A 201 14.74 5.93 -9.41
CA GLY A 201 15.80 5.25 -8.68
C GLY A 201 16.11 3.88 -9.25
N ASN A 202 16.68 3.02 -8.43
CA ASN A 202 17.09 1.68 -8.84
C ASN A 202 16.69 0.64 -7.81
N THR A 203 16.50 -0.59 -8.28
CA THR A 203 16.51 -1.76 -7.39
C THR A 203 17.93 -2.06 -6.93
N LEU A 204 18.08 -2.83 -5.87
CA LEU A 204 19.41 -3.33 -5.45
C LEU A 204 20.10 -4.20 -6.50
N LYS A 205 19.35 -4.66 -7.52
CA LYS A 205 19.88 -5.40 -8.69
C LYS A 205 20.21 -4.47 -9.87
N GLY A 206 20.24 -3.14 -9.65
CA GLY A 206 20.58 -2.15 -10.67
C GLY A 206 19.48 -1.88 -11.72
N GLN A 207 18.28 -2.43 -11.55
CA GLN A 207 17.19 -2.19 -12.51
C GLN A 207 16.57 -0.81 -12.26
N PRO A 208 16.38 0.04 -13.27
CA PRO A 208 15.82 1.36 -13.10
C PRO A 208 14.34 1.32 -12.69
N ILE A 209 13.96 2.22 -11.83
CA ILE A 209 12.58 2.48 -11.41
C ILE A 209 12.23 3.89 -11.86
N ARG A 210 11.18 4.02 -12.65
CA ARG A 210 10.62 5.32 -13.00
C ARG A 210 9.10 5.24 -13.01
N ARG A 211 8.46 6.11 -12.22
CA ARG A 211 7.00 6.16 -12.15
C ARG A 211 6.54 7.59 -11.93
N THR A 212 5.58 8.01 -12.73
CA THR A 212 4.85 9.28 -12.53
C THR A 212 3.38 8.98 -12.26
N THR A 213 2.81 9.67 -11.29
CA THR A 213 1.39 9.55 -10.92
C THR A 213 0.83 10.94 -10.72
N THR A 214 -0.25 11.26 -11.40
CA THR A 214 -1.02 12.47 -11.11
C THR A 214 -1.99 12.17 -9.99
N VAL A 215 -1.92 12.97 -8.93
CA VAL A 215 -2.88 12.95 -7.83
C VAL A 215 -3.82 14.11 -8.13
N GLY A 216 -5.04 13.81 -8.50
CA GLY A 216 -6.02 14.82 -8.88
C GLY A 216 -6.21 15.90 -7.80
N PRO A 217 -6.76 17.05 -8.14
CA PRO A 217 -7.11 18.04 -7.13
C PRO A 217 -8.00 17.37 -6.10
N ASN A 218 -7.64 17.52 -4.84
CA ASN A 218 -8.54 17.15 -3.76
C ASN A 218 -9.78 18.02 -3.92
N PRO A 219 -10.98 17.46 -4.14
CA PRO A 219 -12.19 18.25 -4.27
C PRO A 219 -12.49 19.01 -2.98
#